data_834452b78b13b8e25bfda72842e49e30
#
_entry.id   834452b78b13b8e25bfda72842e49e30
#
_cell.length_a   1.000
_cell.length_b   1.000
_cell.length_c   1.000
_cell.angle_alpha   90.00
_cell.angle_beta   90.00
_cell.angle_gamma   90.00
#
_symmetry.space_group_name_H-M   'P 1'
#
loop_
_entity.id
_entity.type
_entity.pdbx_description
1 polymer ?
#
loop_
_entity_poly.entity_id
_entity_poly.type
_entity_poly.pdbx_seq_one_letter_code
_entity_poly.pdbx_strand_id
1 'polypeptide(L)'
;MLTTLKRLLGGGRRETETSAPHAAEADTAPRALSDAQPADIERFLEAACRADGQGQSPWVLREPSRLETLRRALEFTVHRRVWLQRNDEGVAHWQGRLLVLKHGEGEPLGMLLACRPDDEAAWQLRFFFIEPPWQGSGHGARLLLAARRTLNGTPLQTRLPLACKAAIRSLETAGFQRMHINASEIVSFEAPAEWH
;
A
#
# COMPACT_ATOMS: atom_id res chain seq x y z
N MET A 1 -53.52 49.73 -34.14
CA MET A 1 -54.66 49.30 -33.30
C MET A 1 -54.16 48.24 -32.39
N LEU A 2 -53.90 48.65 -31.15
CA LEU A 2 -54.74 48.31 -29.99
C LEU A 2 -54.93 46.80 -29.85
N THR A 3 -54.64 46.07 -28.85
CA THR A 3 -54.67 46.20 -27.39
C THR A 3 -54.38 44.79 -26.92
N THR A 4 -53.87 44.37 -25.87
CA THR A 4 -53.94 44.66 -24.47
C THR A 4 -53.37 43.43 -23.70
N LEU A 5 -52.57 43.73 -22.75
CA LEU A 5 -52.27 43.00 -21.53
C LEU A 5 -53.19 41.86 -21.12
N LYS A 6 -52.60 40.82 -20.52
CA LYS A 6 -52.91 40.43 -19.14
C LYS A 6 -51.86 39.56 -18.47
N ARG A 7 -51.39 40.06 -17.36
CA ARG A 7 -50.75 39.42 -16.24
C ARG A 7 -51.47 38.16 -15.80
N LEU A 8 -50.73 37.16 -15.40
CA LEU A 8 -51.10 36.41 -14.21
C LEU A 8 -49.86 35.87 -13.55
N LEU A 9 -49.67 36.34 -12.34
CA LEU A 9 -48.76 35.87 -11.33
C LEU A 9 -49.07 34.41 -10.96
N GLY A 10 -48.06 33.59 -10.91
CA GLY A 10 -48.13 32.26 -10.30
C GLY A 10 -46.73 31.88 -9.82
N GLY A 11 -46.48 32.21 -8.58
CA GLY A 11 -45.22 31.85 -7.92
C GLY A 11 -45.11 30.32 -7.75
N GLY A 12 -44.03 29.81 -8.21
CA GLY A 12 -43.55 28.47 -7.93
C GLY A 12 -42.08 28.58 -7.57
N ARG A 13 -41.82 28.81 -6.32
CA ARG A 13 -40.51 28.79 -5.73
C ARG A 13 -40.04 27.34 -5.76
N ARG A 14 -39.31 26.94 -6.82
CA ARG A 14 -38.54 25.73 -6.81
C ARG A 14 -37.28 26.01 -5.96
N GLU A 15 -37.32 25.49 -4.77
CA GLU A 15 -36.12 25.28 -3.95
C GLU A 15 -35.24 24.29 -4.73
N THR A 16 -34.22 24.82 -5.41
CA THR A 16 -33.10 24.05 -5.86
C THR A 16 -32.34 23.66 -4.58
N GLU A 17 -32.57 22.43 -4.11
CA GLU A 17 -31.65 21.75 -3.24
C GLU A 17 -30.30 21.74 -3.97
N THR A 18 -29.48 22.70 -3.63
CA THR A 18 -28.05 22.68 -3.92
C THR A 18 -27.47 21.58 -3.07
N SER A 19 -27.38 20.37 -3.64
CA SER A 19 -26.50 19.34 -3.12
C SER A 19 -25.11 19.97 -3.04
N ALA A 20 -24.70 20.30 -1.84
CA ALA A 20 -23.36 20.69 -1.55
C ALA A 20 -22.43 19.59 -2.09
N PRO A 21 -21.41 19.92 -2.88
CA PRO A 21 -20.40 18.95 -3.22
C PRO A 21 -19.82 18.45 -1.89
N HIS A 22 -19.83 17.14 -1.68
CA HIS A 22 -19.05 16.50 -0.64
C HIS A 22 -17.65 17.11 -0.74
N ALA A 23 -17.33 17.95 0.22
CA ALA A 23 -15.99 18.46 0.40
C ALA A 23 -15.11 17.24 0.51
N ALA A 24 -14.35 16.94 -0.55
CA ALA A 24 -13.23 16.05 -0.47
C ALA A 24 -12.35 16.62 0.64
N GLU A 25 -12.41 16.00 1.81
CA GLU A 25 -11.50 16.31 2.90
C GLU A 25 -10.10 16.18 2.32
N ALA A 26 -9.47 17.32 2.13
CA ALA A 26 -8.08 17.41 1.81
C ALA A 26 -7.31 16.83 3.00
N ASP A 27 -7.11 15.53 3.00
CA ASP A 27 -6.24 14.81 3.93
C ASP A 27 -4.78 15.16 3.60
N THR A 28 -4.42 16.31 4.10
CA THR A 28 -3.17 17.06 3.88
C THR A 28 -2.08 16.49 4.76
N ALA A 29 -1.56 15.39 4.50
CA ALA A 29 -0.25 14.79 4.75
C ALA A 29 -0.41 13.28 4.95
N PRO A 30 0.38 12.44 4.30
CA PRO A 30 0.33 11.02 4.55
C PRO A 30 0.67 10.77 6.02
N ARG A 31 -0.31 10.32 6.80
CA ARG A 31 -0.10 9.87 8.18
C ARG A 31 0.94 8.75 8.17
N ALA A 32 1.76 8.69 9.22
CA ALA A 32 2.70 7.58 9.40
C ALA A 32 1.93 6.25 9.43
N LEU A 33 2.54 5.18 8.92
CA LEU A 33 1.97 3.85 9.00
C LEU A 33 1.98 3.35 10.44
N SER A 34 0.94 2.62 10.83
CA SER A 34 0.92 1.90 12.11
C SER A 34 1.50 0.50 11.97
N ASP A 35 2.08 -0.04 13.05
CA ASP A 35 2.44 -1.45 13.09
C ASP A 35 1.16 -2.31 13.04
N ALA A 36 1.21 -3.41 12.30
CA ALA A 36 0.11 -4.36 12.18
C ALA A 36 -0.16 -5.08 13.51
N GLN A 37 -1.40 -5.50 13.68
CA GLN A 37 -1.84 -6.33 14.79
C GLN A 37 -1.97 -7.79 14.34
N PRO A 38 -2.03 -8.78 15.26
CA PRO A 38 -2.21 -10.18 14.90
C PRO A 38 -3.42 -10.45 13.99
N ALA A 39 -4.51 -9.70 14.17
CA ALA A 39 -5.70 -9.79 13.33
C ALA A 39 -5.47 -9.38 11.86
N ASP A 40 -4.43 -8.61 11.58
CA ASP A 40 -4.10 -8.16 10.22
C ASP A 40 -3.37 -9.24 9.40
N ILE A 41 -2.83 -10.29 10.05
CA ILE A 41 -2.05 -11.35 9.41
C ILE A 41 -2.89 -12.09 8.36
N GLU A 42 -4.13 -12.45 8.69
CA GLU A 42 -5.01 -13.17 7.76
C GLU A 42 -5.27 -12.34 6.50
N ARG A 43 -5.54 -11.06 6.67
CA ARG A 43 -5.75 -10.13 5.56
C ARG A 43 -4.52 -10.05 4.64
N PHE A 44 -3.34 -10.01 5.23
CA PHE A 44 -2.09 -10.04 4.46
C PHE A 44 -1.92 -11.34 3.69
N LEU A 45 -2.19 -12.49 4.32
CA LEU A 45 -2.10 -13.82 3.68
C LEU A 45 -3.08 -13.96 2.52
N GLU A 46 -4.32 -13.50 2.69
CA GLU A 46 -5.32 -13.49 1.61
C GLU A 46 -4.84 -12.64 0.41
N ALA A 47 -4.29 -11.45 0.66
CA ALA A 47 -3.75 -10.61 -0.39
C ALA A 47 -2.55 -11.26 -1.09
N ALA A 48 -1.64 -11.90 -0.33
CA ALA A 48 -0.49 -12.61 -0.87
C ALA A 48 -0.91 -13.82 -1.72
N CYS A 49 -1.93 -14.58 -1.30
CA CYS A 49 -2.51 -15.69 -2.07
C CYS A 49 -3.17 -15.20 -3.37
N ARG A 50 -3.93 -14.08 -3.33
CA ARG A 50 -4.50 -13.48 -4.54
C ARG A 50 -3.41 -13.08 -5.53
N ALA A 51 -2.34 -12.44 -5.03
CA ALA A 51 -1.21 -12.04 -5.86
C ALA A 51 -0.44 -13.24 -6.44
N ASP A 52 -0.28 -14.34 -5.68
CA ASP A 52 0.32 -15.59 -6.19
C ASP A 52 -0.51 -16.18 -7.34
N GLY A 53 -1.84 -16.21 -7.19
CA GLY A 53 -2.73 -16.65 -8.26
C GLY A 53 -2.62 -15.82 -9.55
N GLN A 54 -2.14 -14.58 -9.46
CA GLN A 54 -1.91 -13.65 -10.57
C GLN A 54 -0.45 -13.63 -11.05
N GLY A 55 0.45 -14.40 -10.45
CA GLY A 55 1.90 -14.37 -10.74
C GLY A 55 2.58 -13.06 -10.31
N GLN A 56 2.03 -12.36 -9.33
CA GLN A 56 2.50 -11.06 -8.83
C GLN A 56 3.06 -11.12 -7.40
N SER A 57 3.04 -12.29 -6.78
CA SER A 57 3.59 -12.51 -5.44
C SER A 57 5.08 -12.86 -5.48
N PRO A 58 5.88 -12.42 -4.50
CA PRO A 58 7.24 -12.91 -4.33
C PRO A 58 7.29 -14.34 -3.78
N TRP A 59 6.15 -14.91 -3.39
CA TRP A 59 6.02 -16.24 -2.84
C TRP A 59 5.15 -17.12 -3.72
N VAL A 60 5.42 -18.44 -3.71
CA VAL A 60 4.57 -19.47 -4.27
C VAL A 60 3.81 -20.11 -3.10
N LEU A 61 2.51 -19.82 -2.98
CA LEU A 61 1.69 -20.14 -1.79
C LEU A 61 0.65 -21.27 -2.03
N ARG A 62 0.71 -21.92 -3.17
CA ARG A 62 -0.22 -23.02 -3.53
C ARG A 62 -0.15 -24.22 -2.59
N GLU A 63 0.99 -24.44 -1.96
CA GLU A 63 1.21 -25.51 -1.00
C GLU A 63 0.85 -25.02 0.42
N PRO A 64 0.00 -25.73 1.17
CA PRO A 64 -0.38 -25.34 2.54
C PRO A 64 0.82 -25.14 3.48
N SER A 65 1.87 -25.94 3.31
CA SER A 65 3.09 -25.86 4.09
C SER A 65 3.84 -24.52 3.90
N ARG A 66 3.81 -23.97 2.68
CA ARG A 66 4.42 -22.68 2.36
C ARG A 66 3.60 -21.53 2.91
N LEU A 67 2.29 -21.62 2.84
CA LEU A 67 1.37 -20.65 3.44
C LEU A 67 1.56 -20.59 4.96
N GLU A 68 1.65 -21.77 5.61
CA GLU A 68 1.90 -21.86 7.05
C GLU A 68 3.29 -21.31 7.42
N THR A 69 4.30 -21.52 6.59
CA THR A 69 5.63 -20.95 6.78
C THR A 69 5.58 -19.41 6.73
N LEU A 70 4.85 -18.84 5.76
CA LEU A 70 4.66 -17.40 5.67
C LEU A 70 3.90 -16.86 6.87
N ARG A 71 2.83 -17.56 7.31
CA ARG A 71 2.07 -17.22 8.52
C ARG A 71 2.98 -17.08 9.73
N ARG A 72 3.79 -18.08 10.02
CA ARG A 72 4.74 -18.06 11.16
C ARG A 72 5.74 -16.92 11.06
N ALA A 73 6.28 -16.66 9.87
CA ALA A 73 7.18 -15.53 9.66
C ALA A 73 6.50 -14.18 9.95
N LEU A 74 5.23 -14.02 9.55
CA LEU A 74 4.44 -12.82 9.85
C LEU A 74 4.14 -12.69 11.35
N GLU A 75 3.82 -13.78 12.04
CA GLU A 75 3.62 -13.80 13.49
C GLU A 75 4.88 -13.33 14.22
N PHE A 76 6.07 -13.84 13.86
CA PHE A 76 7.33 -13.35 14.39
C PHE A 76 7.56 -11.88 14.10
N THR A 77 7.19 -11.42 12.91
CA THR A 77 7.31 -10.01 12.51
C THR A 77 6.41 -9.11 13.36
N VAL A 78 5.16 -9.49 13.54
CA VAL A 78 4.18 -8.69 14.31
C VAL A 78 4.54 -8.67 15.80
N HIS A 79 4.92 -9.83 16.39
CA HIS A 79 5.16 -9.92 17.82
C HIS A 79 6.56 -9.49 18.24
N ARG A 80 7.57 -9.69 17.40
CA ARG A 80 8.99 -9.54 17.75
C ARG A 80 9.76 -8.59 16.84
N ARG A 81 9.13 -8.08 15.78
CA ARG A 81 9.80 -7.29 14.71
C ARG A 81 10.95 -8.05 14.05
N VAL A 82 10.85 -9.38 13.98
CA VAL A 82 11.84 -10.27 13.38
C VAL A 82 11.21 -10.95 12.16
N TRP A 83 11.86 -10.80 11.01
CA TRP A 83 11.54 -11.55 9.80
C TRP A 83 12.47 -12.76 9.69
N LEU A 84 11.89 -13.94 9.49
CA LEU A 84 12.64 -15.19 9.30
C LEU A 84 13.00 -15.34 7.83
N GLN A 85 14.22 -14.94 7.47
CA GLN A 85 14.72 -15.06 6.09
C GLN A 85 15.40 -16.40 5.90
N ARG A 86 14.86 -17.25 5.03
CA ARG A 86 15.52 -18.49 4.62
C ARG A 86 16.54 -18.19 3.51
N ASN A 87 17.73 -18.71 3.66
CA ASN A 87 18.79 -18.74 2.66
C ASN A 87 19.40 -20.15 2.59
N ASP A 88 20.42 -20.36 1.76
CA ASP A 88 21.07 -21.67 1.58
C ASP A 88 21.80 -22.16 2.84
N GLU A 89 22.17 -21.25 3.74
CA GLU A 89 22.87 -21.54 5.00
C GLU A 89 21.89 -21.83 6.14
N GLY A 90 20.59 -21.60 5.96
CA GLY A 90 19.56 -21.82 6.98
C GLY A 90 18.55 -20.69 7.12
N VAL A 91 18.22 -20.32 8.36
CA VAL A 91 17.29 -19.25 8.69
C VAL A 91 18.03 -18.09 9.34
N ALA A 92 18.11 -16.97 8.66
CA ALA A 92 18.62 -15.72 9.21
C ALA A 92 17.48 -14.90 9.84
N HIS A 93 17.80 -14.21 10.93
CA HIS A 93 16.88 -13.32 11.64
C HIS A 93 17.14 -11.88 11.16
N TRP A 94 16.24 -11.36 10.36
CA TRP A 94 16.25 -9.98 9.89
C TRP A 94 15.32 -9.13 10.74
N GLN A 95 15.54 -7.83 10.75
CA GLN A 95 14.50 -6.92 11.22
C GLN A 95 13.33 -6.98 10.25
N GLY A 96 12.11 -7.02 10.80
CA GLY A 96 10.87 -7.05 10.01
C GLY A 96 9.83 -6.10 10.57
N ARG A 97 9.12 -5.43 9.68
CA ARG A 97 7.96 -4.60 10.03
C ARG A 97 6.81 -4.89 9.08
N LEU A 98 5.68 -5.25 9.65
CA LEU A 98 4.41 -5.29 8.94
C LEU A 98 3.64 -4.02 9.27
N LEU A 99 3.41 -3.19 8.27
CA LEU A 99 2.88 -1.84 8.42
C LEU A 99 1.53 -1.72 7.73
N VAL A 100 0.63 -0.93 8.33
CA VAL A 100 -0.75 -0.73 7.87
C VAL A 100 -1.03 0.73 7.59
N LEU A 101 -1.58 1.02 6.41
CA LEU A 101 -2.22 2.28 6.09
C LEU A 101 -3.71 2.20 6.46
N LYS A 102 -4.19 3.10 7.31
CA LYS A 102 -5.60 3.13 7.75
C LYS A 102 -6.32 4.38 7.26
N HIS A 103 -7.62 4.26 7.09
CA HIS A 103 -8.52 5.41 6.90
C HIS A 103 -8.98 5.91 8.27
N GLY A 104 -8.43 7.03 8.74
CA GLY A 104 -8.66 7.50 10.11
C GLY A 104 -8.21 6.48 11.16
N GLU A 105 -9.07 6.17 12.13
CA GLU A 105 -8.88 5.10 13.11
C GLU A 105 -9.55 3.78 12.67
N GLY A 106 -10.01 3.72 11.42
CA GLY A 106 -10.87 2.65 10.90
C GLY A 106 -10.14 1.56 10.11
N GLU A 107 -10.79 1.12 9.03
CA GLU A 107 -10.35 -0.02 8.23
C GLU A 107 -8.98 0.17 7.58
N PRO A 108 -8.18 -0.92 7.49
CA PRO A 108 -6.96 -0.95 6.70
C PRO A 108 -7.25 -0.68 5.22
N LEU A 109 -6.59 0.32 4.65
CA LEU A 109 -6.60 0.61 3.21
C LEU A 109 -5.61 -0.25 2.45
N GLY A 110 -4.52 -0.63 3.09
CA GLY A 110 -3.45 -1.43 2.52
C GLY A 110 -2.36 -1.72 3.53
N MET A 111 -1.45 -2.60 3.16
CA MET A 111 -0.38 -3.06 4.03
C MET A 111 0.94 -3.19 3.27
N LEU A 112 2.04 -3.19 4.03
CA LEU A 112 3.38 -3.30 3.51
C LEU A 112 4.25 -4.12 4.48
N LEU A 113 5.00 -5.09 3.93
CA LEU A 113 6.04 -5.82 4.64
C LEU A 113 7.42 -5.27 4.24
N ALA A 114 8.16 -4.77 5.21
CA ALA A 114 9.53 -4.31 5.06
C ALA A 114 10.48 -5.14 5.93
N CYS A 115 11.64 -5.51 5.39
CA CYS A 115 12.64 -6.30 6.08
C CYS A 115 14.05 -5.77 5.76
N ARG A 116 14.97 -5.90 6.71
CA ARG A 116 16.40 -5.61 6.49
C ARG A 116 17.28 -6.53 7.35
N PRO A 117 18.50 -6.87 6.89
CA PRO A 117 19.39 -7.75 7.65
C PRO A 117 19.90 -7.12 8.95
N ASP A 118 20.18 -5.82 8.94
CA ASP A 118 20.75 -5.05 10.06
C ASP A 118 20.32 -3.58 9.99
N ASP A 119 20.78 -2.75 10.93
CA ASP A 119 20.41 -1.35 11.04
C ASP A 119 21.02 -0.44 9.97
N GLU A 120 22.10 -0.86 9.32
CA GLU A 120 22.81 -0.09 8.30
C GLU A 120 22.27 -0.37 6.90
N ALA A 121 21.62 -1.52 6.71
CA ALA A 121 21.09 -1.94 5.41
C ALA A 121 19.81 -1.19 5.03
N ALA A 122 19.61 -1.04 3.72
CA ALA A 122 18.35 -0.55 3.16
C ALA A 122 17.18 -1.45 3.54
N TRP A 123 16.01 -0.84 3.80
CA TRP A 123 14.77 -1.59 3.93
C TRP A 123 14.35 -2.18 2.60
N GLN A 124 14.15 -3.48 2.56
CA GLN A 124 13.59 -4.20 1.42
C GLN A 124 12.07 -4.29 1.59
N LEU A 125 11.32 -3.62 0.72
CA LEU A 125 9.87 -3.78 0.66
C LEU A 125 9.57 -5.09 -0.05
N ARG A 126 9.19 -6.11 0.72
CA ARG A 126 8.99 -7.48 0.22
C ARG A 126 7.67 -7.67 -0.50
N PHE A 127 6.64 -7.03 0.02
CA PHE A 127 5.29 -7.07 -0.55
C PHE A 127 4.48 -5.90 -0.04
N PHE A 128 3.63 -5.33 -0.87
CA PHE A 128 2.67 -4.31 -0.50
C PHE A 128 1.41 -4.42 -1.37
N PHE A 129 0.30 -4.03 -0.81
CA PHE A 129 -0.98 -4.05 -1.53
C PHE A 129 -1.94 -2.99 -0.98
N ILE A 130 -2.93 -2.68 -1.80
CA ILE A 130 -4.10 -1.89 -1.41
C ILE A 130 -5.31 -2.81 -1.51
N GLU A 131 -6.17 -2.74 -0.52
CA GLU A 131 -7.42 -3.53 -0.50
C GLU A 131 -8.28 -3.22 -1.73
N PRO A 132 -8.94 -4.24 -2.32
CA PRO A 132 -9.66 -4.10 -3.58
C PRO A 132 -10.62 -2.90 -3.65
N PRO A 133 -11.43 -2.58 -2.62
CA PRO A 133 -12.35 -1.44 -2.67
C PRO A 133 -11.64 -0.08 -2.80
N TRP A 134 -10.36 0.00 -2.43
CA TRP A 134 -9.57 1.23 -2.38
C TRP A 134 -8.53 1.35 -3.50
N GLN A 135 -8.50 0.39 -4.43
CA GLN A 135 -7.60 0.42 -5.57
C GLN A 135 -8.01 1.50 -6.58
N GLY A 136 -7.04 2.00 -7.37
CA GLY A 136 -7.30 3.00 -8.40
C GLY A 136 -7.38 4.45 -7.92
N SER A 137 -7.43 4.71 -6.61
CA SER A 137 -7.62 6.04 -6.01
C SER A 137 -6.32 6.66 -5.44
N GLY A 138 -5.16 6.21 -5.89
CA GLY A 138 -3.85 6.77 -5.47
C GLY A 138 -3.33 6.27 -4.12
N HIS A 139 -4.08 5.40 -3.43
CA HIS A 139 -3.67 4.90 -2.11
C HIS A 139 -2.36 4.09 -2.14
N GLY A 140 -1.98 3.48 -3.26
CA GLY A 140 -0.69 2.81 -3.41
C GLY A 140 0.49 3.78 -3.24
N ALA A 141 0.45 4.91 -3.90
CA ALA A 141 1.48 5.96 -3.74
C ALA A 141 1.46 6.54 -2.32
N ARG A 142 0.28 6.75 -1.72
CA ARG A 142 0.15 7.21 -0.32
C ARG A 142 0.77 6.22 0.67
N LEU A 143 0.54 4.93 0.50
CA LEU A 143 1.15 3.87 1.30
C LEU A 143 2.69 3.94 1.25
N LEU A 144 3.24 4.07 0.05
CA LEU A 144 4.68 4.12 -0.18
C LEU A 144 5.32 5.41 0.34
N LEU A 145 4.68 6.57 0.17
CA LEU A 145 5.11 7.84 0.77
C LEU A 145 5.09 7.77 2.30
N ALA A 146 4.04 7.19 2.88
CA ALA A 146 3.96 6.99 4.32
C ALA A 146 5.02 5.99 4.81
N ALA A 147 5.36 4.95 4.01
CA ALA A 147 6.44 4.01 4.32
C ALA A 147 7.81 4.72 4.38
N ARG A 148 8.13 5.61 3.44
CA ARG A 148 9.37 6.39 3.44
C ARG A 148 9.52 7.20 4.73
N ARG A 149 8.45 7.80 5.23
CA ARG A 149 8.43 8.56 6.49
C ARG A 149 8.54 7.67 7.72
N THR A 150 7.84 6.51 7.72
CA THR A 150 7.83 5.58 8.85
C THR A 150 9.16 4.84 9.01
N LEU A 151 9.86 4.58 7.89
CA LEU A 151 11.14 3.88 7.80
C LEU A 151 12.29 4.86 7.52
N ASN A 152 12.17 6.10 8.01
CA ASN A 152 13.11 7.19 7.76
C ASN A 152 14.56 6.85 8.15
N GLY A 153 15.51 7.62 7.65
CA GLY A 153 16.93 7.48 7.95
C GLY A 153 17.66 6.39 7.17
N THR A 154 16.96 5.56 6.38
CA THR A 154 17.56 4.53 5.53
C THR A 154 16.90 4.47 4.15
N PRO A 155 17.63 4.09 3.09
CA PRO A 155 17.03 3.88 1.78
C PRO A 155 16.01 2.74 1.79
N LEU A 156 15.03 2.82 0.87
CA LEU A 156 14.06 1.75 0.63
C LEU A 156 14.31 1.14 -0.74
N GLN A 157 14.28 -0.18 -0.81
CA GLN A 157 14.45 -0.94 -2.05
C GLN A 157 13.30 -1.91 -2.25
N THR A 158 12.94 -2.18 -3.50
CA THR A 158 11.99 -3.25 -3.83
C THR A 158 12.28 -3.85 -5.19
N ARG A 159 11.80 -5.07 -5.40
CA ARG A 159 11.87 -5.79 -6.67
C ARG A 159 10.52 -6.42 -6.95
N LEU A 160 10.02 -6.26 -8.16
CA LEU A 160 8.73 -6.81 -8.56
C LEU A 160 8.71 -7.11 -10.06
N PRO A 161 7.84 -8.04 -10.52
CA PRO A 161 7.67 -8.32 -11.94
C PRO A 161 7.23 -7.07 -12.71
N LEU A 162 7.74 -6.91 -13.93
CA LEU A 162 7.38 -5.80 -14.83
C LEU A 162 5.87 -5.80 -15.16
N ALA A 163 5.22 -6.95 -15.03
CA ALA A 163 3.78 -7.11 -15.18
C ALA A 163 2.97 -6.37 -14.09
N CYS A 164 3.56 -6.05 -12.93
CA CYS A 164 2.91 -5.34 -11.82
C CYS A 164 2.73 -3.84 -12.11
N LYS A 165 2.11 -3.46 -13.22
CA LYS A 165 2.04 -2.08 -13.73
C LYS A 165 1.45 -1.08 -12.74
N ALA A 166 0.44 -1.47 -11.96
CA ALA A 166 -0.18 -0.59 -10.95
C ALA A 166 0.79 -0.29 -9.80
N ALA A 167 1.51 -1.30 -9.31
CA ALA A 167 2.51 -1.16 -8.27
C ALA A 167 3.69 -0.29 -8.75
N ILE A 168 4.15 -0.49 -10.00
CA ILE A 168 5.20 0.32 -10.62
C ILE A 168 4.80 1.80 -10.67
N ARG A 169 3.60 2.11 -11.14
CA ARG A 169 3.10 3.51 -11.15
C ARG A 169 3.05 4.11 -9.74
N SER A 170 2.64 3.33 -8.75
CA SER A 170 2.60 3.78 -7.35
C SER A 170 4.00 4.08 -6.81
N LEU A 171 5.00 3.25 -7.14
CA LEU A 171 6.40 3.47 -6.77
C LEU A 171 6.96 4.75 -7.41
N GLU A 172 6.78 4.92 -8.71
CA GLU A 172 7.23 6.11 -9.44
C GLU A 172 6.57 7.39 -8.90
N THR A 173 5.25 7.34 -8.63
CA THR A 173 4.52 8.47 -8.01
C THR A 173 5.01 8.78 -6.60
N ALA A 174 5.44 7.76 -5.84
CA ALA A 174 6.01 7.92 -4.51
C ALA A 174 7.51 8.31 -4.52
N GLY A 175 8.08 8.59 -5.68
CA GLY A 175 9.47 9.05 -5.82
C GLY A 175 10.52 7.95 -5.75
N PHE A 176 10.14 6.68 -5.97
CA PHE A 176 11.11 5.62 -6.19
C PHE A 176 11.67 5.70 -7.60
N GLN A 177 12.97 5.53 -7.71
CA GLN A 177 13.68 5.52 -8.99
C GLN A 177 13.84 4.09 -9.49
N ARG A 178 13.58 3.89 -10.77
CA ARG A 178 13.83 2.62 -11.43
C ARG A 178 15.33 2.46 -11.66
N MET A 179 15.91 1.38 -11.12
CA MET A 179 17.35 1.14 -11.18
C MET A 179 17.72 0.18 -12.30
N HIS A 180 17.11 -1.00 -12.33
CA HIS A 180 17.51 -2.10 -13.21
C HIS A 180 16.33 -3.00 -13.54
N ILE A 181 16.35 -3.58 -14.75
CA ILE A 181 15.46 -4.68 -15.16
C ILE A 181 16.36 -5.86 -15.52
N ASN A 182 16.14 -7.01 -14.89
CA ASN A 182 16.91 -8.22 -15.20
C ASN A 182 16.27 -9.05 -16.33
N ALA A 183 16.98 -10.12 -16.77
CA ALA A 183 16.52 -11.00 -17.83
C ALA A 183 15.19 -11.74 -17.53
N SER A 184 14.80 -11.83 -16.27
CA SER A 184 13.51 -12.43 -15.84
C SER A 184 12.39 -11.39 -15.72
N GLU A 185 12.53 -10.22 -16.33
CA GLU A 185 11.57 -9.11 -16.28
C GLU A 185 11.25 -8.64 -14.85
N ILE A 186 12.18 -8.78 -13.92
CA ILE A 186 12.08 -8.22 -12.57
C ILE A 186 12.71 -6.83 -12.58
N VAL A 187 11.94 -5.83 -12.23
CA VAL A 187 12.40 -4.44 -12.09
C VAL A 187 12.75 -4.13 -10.65
N SER A 188 13.88 -3.47 -10.45
CA SER A 188 14.35 -2.98 -9.15
C SER A 188 14.06 -1.49 -9.02
N PHE A 189 13.63 -1.07 -7.85
CA PHE A 189 13.39 0.32 -7.47
C PHE A 189 14.11 0.66 -6.19
N GLU A 190 14.50 1.92 -6.07
CA GLU A 190 15.11 2.47 -4.86
C GLU A 190 14.55 3.88 -4.57
N ALA A 191 14.34 4.19 -3.32
CA ALA A 191 14.12 5.54 -2.82
C ALA A 191 15.23 5.90 -1.83
N PRO A 192 15.83 7.10 -1.93
CA PRO A 192 16.84 7.55 -0.98
C PRO A 192 16.25 7.69 0.43
N ALA A 193 17.12 7.68 1.43
CA ALA A 193 16.75 7.97 2.80
C ALA A 193 16.09 9.35 2.91
N GLU A 194 15.02 9.44 3.69
CA GLU A 194 14.44 10.71 4.12
C GLU A 194 14.80 10.95 5.59
N TRP A 195 15.09 12.18 5.92
CA TRP A 195 15.38 12.62 7.28
C TRP A 195 14.34 13.66 7.68
N HIS A 196 13.58 13.39 8.72
CA HIS A 196 12.53 14.29 9.24
C HIS A 196 12.81 14.64 10.70
#